data_f38782275ab6d62a7c65c438fc3b1c85
#
_entry.id   f38782275ab6d62a7c65c438fc3b1c85
#
_cell.length_a   1.000
_cell.length_b   1.000
_cell.length_c   1.000
_cell.angle_alpha   90.00
_cell.angle_beta   90.00
_cell.angle_gamma   90.00
#
_symmetry.space_group_name_H-M   'P 1'
#
loop_
_entity.id
_entity.type
_entity.pdbx_description
1 polymer ?
#
loop_
_entity_poly.entity_id
_entity_poly.type
_entity_poly.pdbx_seq_one_letter_code
_entity_poly.pdbx_strand_id
1 'polypeptide(L)'
;ESAARFPGLASRAFIVSCFGKTYHVTGWKVGTVSAPAALTAEFRKVHQFNVFTVNTPMQVGLATYMQNPAPYLELPAFYQRKRDLFAQGLAQTRLKLLPTTGTYFQCVDISGVTTLSESDFCQWLVREVGVAAIPLSAFYGDGFDQKVVRFCFAKQDATLLAALERLRKL
;
A
#
# COMPACT_ATOMS: atom_id res chain seq x y z
N GLU A 1 -8.26 -7.91 6.96
CA GLU A 1 -9.63 -8.03 7.48
C GLU A 1 -10.45 -6.81 7.05
N SER A 2 -11.75 -6.98 6.83
CA SER A 2 -12.71 -5.90 6.50
C SER A 2 -13.73 -5.77 7.63
N ALA A 3 -14.11 -4.54 7.96
CA ALA A 3 -15.20 -4.24 8.91
C ALA A 3 -16.53 -4.88 8.48
N ALA A 4 -16.72 -5.16 7.19
CA ALA A 4 -17.89 -5.87 6.67
C ALA A 4 -18.09 -7.28 7.24
N ARG A 5 -17.02 -7.93 7.70
CA ARG A 5 -17.06 -9.30 8.26
C ARG A 5 -17.58 -9.34 9.71
N PHE A 6 -17.69 -8.19 10.33
CA PHE A 6 -18.10 -8.05 11.73
C PHE A 6 -19.46 -7.36 11.81
N PRO A 7 -20.60 -8.07 12.05
CA PRO A 7 -21.93 -7.48 12.00
C PRO A 7 -22.08 -6.23 12.89
N GLY A 8 -21.50 -6.24 14.09
CA GLY A 8 -21.53 -5.10 15.00
C GLY A 8 -20.77 -3.86 14.51
N LEU A 9 -19.79 -4.02 13.62
CA LEU A 9 -19.11 -2.93 12.93
C LEU A 9 -19.83 -2.54 11.64
N ALA A 10 -20.24 -3.52 10.84
CA ALA A 10 -20.93 -3.27 9.57
C ALA A 10 -22.21 -2.45 9.75
N SER A 11 -22.93 -2.65 10.86
CA SER A 11 -24.19 -1.94 11.16
C SER A 11 -24.01 -0.44 11.45
N ARG A 12 -22.77 0.05 11.65
CA ARG A 12 -22.47 1.44 12.05
C ARG A 12 -21.22 2.02 11.40
N ALA A 13 -20.83 1.50 10.25
CA ALA A 13 -19.61 1.90 9.56
C ALA A 13 -19.84 2.29 8.10
N PHE A 14 -19.08 3.23 7.61
CA PHE A 14 -18.80 3.43 6.19
C PHE A 14 -17.61 2.57 5.80
N ILE A 15 -17.79 1.60 4.94
CA ILE A 15 -16.75 0.72 4.45
C ILE A 15 -16.33 1.21 3.07
N VAL A 16 -15.13 1.79 3.01
CA VAL A 16 -14.61 2.40 1.80
C VAL A 16 -13.67 1.43 1.09
N SER A 17 -13.86 1.24 -0.21
CA SER A 17 -12.98 0.47 -1.07
C SER A 17 -12.60 1.28 -2.30
N CYS A 18 -11.38 1.10 -2.82
CA CYS A 18 -10.87 1.83 -3.95
C CYS A 18 -10.36 0.87 -5.04
N PHE A 19 -10.78 1.11 -6.26
CA PHE A 19 -10.35 0.30 -7.42
C PHE A 19 -8.91 0.62 -7.88
N GLY A 20 -8.38 1.78 -7.49
CA GLY A 20 -7.14 2.33 -8.02
C GLY A 20 -5.92 1.41 -7.92
N LYS A 21 -5.72 0.75 -6.77
CA LYS A 21 -4.57 -0.16 -6.57
C LYS A 21 -4.85 -1.56 -7.09
N THR A 22 -6.07 -2.05 -6.88
CA THR A 22 -6.47 -3.40 -7.31
C THR A 22 -6.38 -3.58 -8.83
N TYR A 23 -6.74 -2.54 -9.58
CA TYR A 23 -6.84 -2.60 -11.05
C TYR A 23 -5.83 -1.71 -11.79
N HIS A 24 -4.78 -1.23 -11.13
CA HIS A 24 -3.75 -0.33 -11.72
C HIS A 24 -4.30 0.97 -12.33
N VAL A 25 -5.41 1.46 -11.80
CA VAL A 25 -6.10 2.67 -12.29
C VAL A 25 -6.15 3.75 -11.22
N THR A 26 -5.07 3.95 -10.49
CA THR A 26 -4.99 4.91 -9.37
C THR A 26 -5.41 6.34 -9.79
N GLY A 27 -5.09 6.75 -11.01
CA GLY A 27 -5.46 8.05 -11.57
C GLY A 27 -6.96 8.22 -11.85
N TRP A 28 -7.73 7.15 -11.93
CA TRP A 28 -9.16 7.22 -12.20
C TRP A 28 -9.98 7.73 -11.03
N LYS A 29 -9.47 7.62 -9.80
CA LYS A 29 -10.10 8.16 -8.58
C LYS A 29 -11.53 7.64 -8.36
N VAL A 30 -11.76 6.36 -8.62
CA VAL A 30 -13.04 5.68 -8.42
C VAL A 30 -12.94 4.71 -7.25
N GLY A 31 -13.94 4.74 -6.39
CA GLY A 31 -14.09 3.84 -5.25
C GLY A 31 -15.57 3.64 -4.91
N THR A 32 -15.81 2.80 -3.94
CA THR A 32 -17.14 2.52 -3.41
C THR A 32 -17.23 2.79 -1.92
N VAL A 33 -18.40 3.19 -1.48
CA VAL A 33 -18.75 3.28 -0.06
C VAL A 33 -19.94 2.36 0.18
N SER A 34 -19.79 1.40 1.08
CA SER A 34 -20.84 0.50 1.53
C SER A 34 -21.19 0.82 2.97
N ALA A 35 -22.48 1.02 3.26
CA ALA A 35 -22.97 1.36 4.59
C ALA A 35 -24.43 0.94 4.75
N PRO A 36 -24.99 0.86 5.98
CA PRO A 36 -26.41 0.71 6.20
C PRO A 36 -27.22 1.81 5.51
N ALA A 37 -28.47 1.52 5.16
CA ALA A 37 -29.33 2.43 4.40
C ALA A 37 -29.43 3.84 5.02
N ALA A 38 -29.57 3.95 6.33
CA ALA A 38 -29.64 5.23 7.03
C ALA A 38 -28.35 6.07 6.84
N LEU A 39 -27.18 5.44 7.03
CA LEU A 39 -25.89 6.11 6.81
C LEU A 39 -25.66 6.46 5.34
N THR A 40 -26.08 5.58 4.43
CA THR A 40 -26.00 5.83 2.98
C THR A 40 -26.85 7.02 2.57
N ALA A 41 -28.02 7.20 3.15
CA ALA A 41 -28.89 8.35 2.89
C ALA A 41 -28.19 9.66 3.29
N GLU A 42 -27.60 9.73 4.46
CA GLU A 42 -26.87 10.92 4.92
C GLU A 42 -25.59 11.17 4.10
N PHE A 43 -24.85 10.12 3.78
CA PHE A 43 -23.67 10.22 2.90
C PHE A 43 -24.04 10.85 1.54
N ARG A 44 -25.15 10.42 0.93
CA ARG A 44 -25.58 10.94 -0.38
C ARG A 44 -25.93 12.42 -0.33
N LYS A 45 -26.49 12.92 0.76
CA LYS A 45 -26.79 14.36 0.95
C LYS A 45 -25.51 15.21 0.91
N VAL A 46 -24.42 14.72 1.50
CA VAL A 46 -23.12 15.39 1.47
C VAL A 46 -22.46 15.23 0.11
N HIS A 47 -22.45 14.00 -0.42
CA HIS A 47 -21.75 13.65 -1.65
C HIS A 47 -22.25 14.46 -2.86
N GLN A 48 -23.57 14.71 -2.95
CA GLN A 48 -24.14 15.48 -4.07
C GLN A 48 -23.62 16.93 -4.16
N PHE A 49 -23.21 17.52 -3.03
CA PHE A 49 -22.66 18.89 -3.01
C PHE A 49 -21.14 18.91 -3.00
N ASN A 50 -20.48 17.82 -2.61
CA ASN A 50 -19.02 17.75 -2.55
C ASN A 50 -18.41 17.22 -3.85
N VAL A 51 -19.00 16.17 -4.41
CA VAL A 51 -18.49 15.49 -5.61
C VAL A 51 -19.49 15.59 -6.76
N PHE A 52 -20.80 15.58 -6.46
CA PHE A 52 -21.94 15.53 -7.36
C PHE A 52 -22.04 14.20 -8.10
N THR A 53 -21.09 13.88 -8.98
CA THR A 53 -21.06 12.63 -9.74
C THR A 53 -19.62 12.16 -9.96
N VAL A 54 -19.47 10.86 -10.14
CA VAL A 54 -18.19 10.22 -10.50
C VAL A 54 -18.18 9.96 -12.00
N ASN A 55 -17.02 10.05 -12.63
CA ASN A 55 -16.83 9.89 -14.08
C ASN A 55 -17.48 8.58 -14.57
N THR A 56 -18.54 8.70 -15.39
CA THR A 56 -19.34 7.57 -15.89
C THR A 56 -18.54 6.61 -16.78
N PRO A 57 -17.73 7.06 -17.78
CA PRO A 57 -16.90 6.16 -18.57
C PRO A 57 -15.99 5.25 -17.71
N MET A 58 -15.39 5.79 -16.66
CA MET A 58 -14.53 5.00 -15.75
C MET A 58 -15.35 3.95 -14.98
N GLN A 59 -16.54 4.30 -14.54
CA GLN A 59 -17.44 3.33 -13.86
C GLN A 59 -17.85 2.20 -14.81
N VAL A 60 -18.23 2.52 -16.04
CA VAL A 60 -18.60 1.51 -17.06
C VAL A 60 -17.40 0.61 -17.39
N GLY A 61 -16.22 1.20 -17.61
CA GLY A 61 -15.00 0.45 -17.87
C GLY A 61 -14.66 -0.53 -16.73
N LEU A 62 -14.73 -0.08 -15.47
CA LEU A 62 -14.54 -0.94 -14.30
C LEU A 62 -15.60 -2.05 -14.23
N ALA A 63 -16.87 -1.71 -14.43
CA ALA A 63 -17.96 -2.69 -14.38
C ALA A 63 -17.77 -3.78 -15.44
N THR A 64 -17.33 -3.43 -16.64
CA THR A 64 -17.03 -4.37 -17.72
C THR A 64 -15.83 -5.24 -17.37
N TYR A 65 -14.73 -4.64 -16.89
CA TYR A 65 -13.52 -5.37 -16.55
C TYR A 65 -13.72 -6.36 -15.37
N MET A 66 -14.54 -5.98 -14.40
CA MET A 66 -14.85 -6.78 -13.22
C MET A 66 -15.71 -8.03 -13.53
N GLN A 67 -16.22 -8.18 -14.76
CA GLN A 67 -16.85 -9.44 -15.19
C GLN A 67 -15.87 -10.62 -15.15
N ASN A 68 -14.57 -10.35 -15.30
CA ASN A 68 -13.52 -11.33 -15.05
C ASN A 68 -13.04 -11.20 -13.59
N PRO A 69 -13.26 -12.21 -12.72
CA PRO A 69 -12.84 -12.15 -11.31
C PRO A 69 -11.33 -12.39 -11.11
N ALA A 70 -10.62 -12.98 -12.06
CA ALA A 70 -9.22 -13.38 -11.91
C ALA A 70 -8.31 -12.24 -11.45
N PRO A 71 -8.38 -11.00 -12.00
CA PRO A 71 -7.48 -9.91 -11.61
C PRO A 71 -7.49 -9.58 -10.12
N TYR A 72 -8.61 -9.73 -9.42
CA TYR A 72 -8.65 -9.46 -7.99
C TYR A 72 -8.52 -10.71 -7.12
N LEU A 73 -8.95 -11.88 -7.60
CA LEU A 73 -8.81 -13.13 -6.86
C LEU A 73 -7.37 -13.65 -6.83
N GLU A 74 -6.60 -13.42 -7.90
CA GLU A 74 -5.20 -13.85 -8.00
C GLU A 74 -4.21 -12.85 -7.37
N LEU A 75 -4.66 -11.62 -7.10
CA LEU A 75 -3.82 -10.55 -6.57
C LEU A 75 -3.13 -10.88 -5.23
N PRO A 76 -3.78 -11.55 -4.27
CA PRO A 76 -3.12 -11.95 -3.03
C PRO A 76 -1.93 -12.89 -3.27
N ALA A 77 -2.07 -13.91 -4.11
CA ALA A 77 -1.01 -14.84 -4.44
C ALA A 77 0.13 -14.17 -5.22
N PHE A 78 -0.20 -13.24 -6.13
CA PHE A 78 0.77 -12.44 -6.84
C PHE A 78 1.67 -11.62 -5.89
N TYR A 79 1.07 -10.88 -4.97
CA TYR A 79 1.84 -10.08 -4.01
C TYR A 79 2.53 -10.92 -2.94
N GLN A 80 1.97 -12.08 -2.58
CA GLN A 80 2.62 -13.04 -1.69
C GLN A 80 3.98 -13.47 -2.25
N ARG A 81 4.04 -13.86 -3.52
CA ARG A 81 5.31 -14.26 -4.17
C ARG A 81 6.34 -13.13 -4.18
N LYS A 82 5.91 -11.91 -4.50
CA LYS A 82 6.80 -10.72 -4.51
C LYS A 82 7.31 -10.37 -3.12
N ARG A 83 6.45 -10.45 -2.11
CA ARG A 83 6.83 -10.27 -0.72
C ARG A 83 7.89 -11.28 -0.30
N ASP A 84 7.64 -12.54 -0.58
CA ASP A 84 8.52 -13.64 -0.16
C ASP A 84 9.89 -13.52 -0.86
N LEU A 85 9.91 -13.23 -2.16
CA LEU A 85 11.15 -12.96 -2.91
C LEU A 85 11.96 -11.82 -2.25
N PHE A 86 11.29 -10.70 -1.98
CA PHE A 86 11.96 -9.51 -1.45
C PHE A 86 12.39 -9.71 0.00
N ALA A 87 11.56 -10.33 0.84
CA ALA A 87 11.88 -10.62 2.23
C ALA A 87 13.06 -11.60 2.37
N GLN A 88 13.10 -12.67 1.56
CA GLN A 88 14.22 -13.62 1.52
C GLN A 88 15.54 -12.92 1.17
N GLY A 89 15.51 -12.00 0.21
CA GLY A 89 16.69 -11.23 -0.16
C GLY A 89 17.12 -10.24 0.92
N LEU A 90 16.18 -9.55 1.55
CA LEU A 90 16.47 -8.62 2.66
C LEU A 90 16.99 -9.34 3.90
N ALA A 91 16.57 -10.56 4.17
CA ALA A 91 17.10 -11.38 5.28
C ALA A 91 18.59 -11.69 5.16
N GLN A 92 19.19 -11.48 3.98
CA GLN A 92 20.62 -11.61 3.73
C GLN A 92 21.39 -10.28 3.89
N THR A 93 20.72 -9.23 4.34
CA THR A 93 21.28 -7.91 4.61
C THR A 93 21.35 -7.67 6.13
N ARG A 94 21.94 -6.53 6.54
CA ARG A 94 21.95 -6.09 7.94
C ARG A 94 20.65 -5.40 8.38
N LEU A 95 19.70 -5.21 7.44
CA LEU A 95 18.40 -4.61 7.73
C LEU A 95 17.53 -5.60 8.49
N LYS A 96 16.88 -5.18 9.57
CA LYS A 96 16.00 -6.05 10.34
C LYS A 96 14.57 -5.95 9.82
N LEU A 97 14.06 -7.04 9.27
CA LEU A 97 12.70 -7.11 8.75
C LEU A 97 11.67 -7.01 9.87
N LEU A 98 10.64 -6.21 9.63
CA LEU A 98 9.42 -6.18 10.45
C LEU A 98 8.33 -7.04 9.80
N PRO A 99 7.37 -7.56 10.58
CA PRO A 99 6.28 -8.37 10.05
C PRO A 99 5.47 -7.64 8.97
N THR A 100 5.18 -8.34 7.87
CA THR A 100 4.33 -7.84 6.78
C THR A 100 3.20 -8.83 6.54
N THR A 101 1.98 -8.48 6.93
CA THR A 101 0.80 -9.33 6.83
C THR A 101 -0.17 -8.91 5.73
N GLY A 102 0.14 -7.84 5.01
CA GLY A 102 -0.69 -7.31 3.92
C GLY A 102 0.01 -6.21 3.14
N THR A 103 -0.69 -5.63 2.18
CA THR A 103 -0.21 -4.59 1.28
C THR A 103 0.95 -5.04 0.36
N TYR A 104 1.70 -4.11 -0.17
CA TYR A 104 2.88 -4.32 -1.04
C TYR A 104 4.11 -3.55 -0.53
N PHE A 105 4.18 -3.37 0.78
CA PHE A 105 5.28 -2.68 1.45
C PHE A 105 5.96 -3.59 2.46
N GLN A 106 7.28 -3.50 2.55
CA GLN A 106 8.09 -4.12 3.58
C GLN A 106 8.73 -3.02 4.43
N CYS A 107 8.40 -2.99 5.71
CA CYS A 107 9.08 -2.15 6.68
C CYS A 107 10.31 -2.87 7.23
N VAL A 108 11.38 -2.11 7.44
CA VAL A 108 12.62 -2.60 8.04
C VAL A 108 13.13 -1.61 9.09
N ASP A 109 13.66 -2.15 10.18
CA ASP A 109 14.37 -1.40 11.20
C ASP A 109 15.83 -1.22 10.74
N ILE A 110 16.30 0.02 10.72
CA ILE A 110 17.63 0.43 10.28
C ILE A 110 18.58 0.76 11.44
N SER A 111 18.15 0.62 12.67
CA SER A 111 18.96 0.99 13.87
C SER A 111 20.27 0.25 13.96
N GLY A 112 20.35 -0.98 13.46
CA GLY A 112 21.58 -1.80 13.38
C GLY A 112 22.51 -1.45 12.22
N VAL A 113 22.11 -0.53 11.33
CA VAL A 113 22.85 -0.18 10.11
C VAL A 113 23.39 1.24 10.16
N THR A 114 22.63 2.17 10.73
CA THR A 114 22.95 3.61 10.71
C THR A 114 22.44 4.34 11.95
N THR A 115 23.13 5.44 12.29
CA THR A 115 22.68 6.42 13.30
C THR A 115 21.91 7.59 12.68
N LEU A 116 21.88 7.71 11.35
CA LEU A 116 21.14 8.76 10.64
C LEU A 116 19.65 8.73 10.98
N SER A 117 18.98 9.86 10.81
CA SER A 117 17.52 9.89 10.82
C SER A 117 16.94 9.04 9.67
N GLU A 118 15.68 8.62 9.79
CA GLU A 118 14.98 7.89 8.69
C GLU A 118 15.03 8.70 7.38
N SER A 119 14.81 10.00 7.45
CA SER A 119 14.82 10.90 6.29
C SER A 119 16.21 11.00 5.66
N ASP A 120 17.24 11.23 6.47
CA ASP A 120 18.62 11.33 5.98
C ASP A 120 19.11 10.00 5.42
N PHE A 121 18.76 8.88 6.07
CA PHE A 121 19.09 7.56 5.56
C PHE A 121 18.41 7.29 4.21
N CYS A 122 17.15 7.64 4.04
CA CYS A 122 16.46 7.48 2.75
C CYS A 122 17.11 8.31 1.64
N GLN A 123 17.53 9.53 1.93
CA GLN A 123 18.26 10.37 0.98
C GLN A 123 19.63 9.79 0.64
N TRP A 124 20.38 9.36 1.66
CA TRP A 124 21.67 8.71 1.50
C TRP A 124 21.53 7.42 0.67
N LEU A 125 20.52 6.59 0.97
CA LEU A 125 20.26 5.34 0.27
C LEU A 125 20.02 5.54 -1.24
N VAL A 126 19.34 6.62 -1.61
CA VAL A 126 19.16 6.96 -3.03
C VAL A 126 20.46 7.41 -3.67
N ARG A 127 21.26 8.26 -3.01
CA ARG A 127 22.47 8.85 -3.58
C ARG A 127 23.62 7.83 -3.69
N GLU A 128 23.84 7.06 -2.63
CA GLU A 128 25.02 6.20 -2.51
C GLU A 128 24.75 4.75 -2.92
N VAL A 129 23.51 4.27 -2.71
CA VAL A 129 23.14 2.87 -3.00
C VAL A 129 22.26 2.76 -4.25
N GLY A 130 21.56 3.84 -4.60
CA GLY A 130 20.64 3.87 -5.75
C GLY A 130 19.36 3.06 -5.52
N VAL A 131 18.90 2.98 -4.26
CA VAL A 131 17.65 2.31 -3.87
C VAL A 131 16.79 3.30 -3.09
N ALA A 132 15.51 3.42 -3.45
CA ALA A 132 14.56 4.31 -2.80
C ALA A 132 13.79 3.59 -1.69
N ALA A 133 13.68 4.24 -0.54
CA ALA A 133 12.79 3.89 0.55
C ALA A 133 12.04 5.15 1.02
N ILE A 134 11.02 4.97 1.84
CA ILE A 134 10.25 6.06 2.43
C ILE A 134 10.42 6.03 3.95
N PRO A 135 10.78 7.17 4.59
CA PRO A 135 10.88 7.25 6.04
C PRO A 135 9.48 7.15 6.65
N LEU A 136 9.33 6.35 7.71
CA LEU A 136 8.04 6.23 8.40
C LEU A 136 7.68 7.48 9.19
N SER A 137 8.67 8.22 9.67
CA SER A 137 8.50 9.52 10.34
C SER A 137 7.70 10.54 9.52
N ALA A 138 7.72 10.44 8.17
CA ALA A 138 6.92 11.28 7.28
C ALA A 138 5.40 11.12 7.46
N PHE A 139 4.93 10.07 8.14
CA PHE A 139 3.51 9.80 8.40
C PHE A 139 3.07 10.20 9.82
N TYR A 140 3.97 10.68 10.65
CA TYR A 140 3.68 11.17 12.00
C TYR A 140 3.63 12.69 12.02
N GLY A 141 2.63 13.27 12.69
CA GLY A 141 2.46 14.71 12.79
C GLY A 141 3.58 15.42 13.56
N ASP A 142 4.23 14.70 14.46
CA ASP A 142 5.39 15.16 15.26
C ASP A 142 6.75 14.77 14.66
N GLY A 143 6.75 14.06 13.51
CA GLY A 143 7.98 13.60 12.87
C GLY A 143 8.73 12.50 13.64
N PHE A 144 8.04 11.75 14.53
CA PHE A 144 8.63 10.72 15.37
C PHE A 144 9.45 9.71 14.55
N ASP A 145 10.76 9.64 14.83
CA ASP A 145 11.72 8.75 14.17
C ASP A 145 11.88 7.44 14.95
N GLN A 146 11.40 6.35 14.38
CA GLN A 146 11.46 4.99 14.95
C GLN A 146 12.63 4.17 14.42
N LYS A 147 13.48 4.75 13.56
CA LYS A 147 14.49 4.03 12.78
C LYS A 147 13.87 2.98 11.84
N VAL A 148 12.72 3.28 11.27
CA VAL A 148 12.00 2.38 10.37
C VAL A 148 11.80 3.03 9.01
N VAL A 149 12.21 2.34 7.95
CA VAL A 149 11.94 2.75 6.58
C VAL A 149 11.10 1.71 5.85
N ARG A 150 10.39 2.15 4.82
CA ARG A 150 9.44 1.34 4.06
C ARG A 150 9.87 1.18 2.62
N PHE A 151 10.10 -0.05 2.18
CA PHE A 151 10.29 -0.42 0.79
C PHE A 151 8.98 -0.82 0.12
N CYS A 152 8.89 -0.61 -1.20
CA CYS A 152 7.76 -1.05 -2.02
C CYS A 152 8.19 -2.23 -2.90
N PHE A 153 7.55 -3.39 -2.72
CA PHE A 153 7.81 -4.58 -3.55
C PHE A 153 6.83 -4.75 -4.73
N ALA A 154 5.94 -3.76 -4.98
CA ALA A 154 5.12 -3.72 -6.19
C ALA A 154 5.97 -3.30 -7.40
N LYS A 155 6.96 -4.10 -7.75
CA LYS A 155 7.93 -3.89 -8.81
C LYS A 155 8.10 -5.18 -9.64
N GLN A 156 8.77 -5.08 -10.78
CA GLN A 156 9.21 -6.27 -11.51
C GLN A 156 10.28 -7.02 -10.71
N ASP A 157 10.34 -8.33 -10.85
CA ASP A 157 11.27 -9.18 -10.10
C ASP A 157 12.73 -8.78 -10.37
N ALA A 158 13.06 -8.46 -11.61
CA ALA A 158 14.40 -7.96 -11.98
C ALA A 158 14.79 -6.67 -11.20
N THR A 159 13.81 -5.76 -10.98
CA THR A 159 14.04 -4.55 -10.19
C THR A 159 14.26 -4.86 -8.71
N LEU A 160 13.50 -5.82 -8.17
CA LEU A 160 13.66 -6.26 -6.78
C LEU A 160 15.02 -6.92 -6.57
N LEU A 161 15.42 -7.81 -7.47
CA LEU A 161 16.71 -8.49 -7.39
C LEU A 161 17.88 -7.51 -7.49
N ALA A 162 17.84 -6.57 -8.43
CA ALA A 162 18.85 -5.53 -8.57
C ALA A 162 18.95 -4.62 -7.32
N ALA A 163 17.82 -4.29 -6.69
CA ALA A 163 17.82 -3.55 -5.43
C ALA A 163 18.43 -4.37 -4.28
N LEU A 164 18.12 -5.66 -4.19
CA LEU A 164 18.67 -6.56 -3.18
C LEU A 164 20.19 -6.72 -3.29
N GLU A 165 20.72 -6.83 -4.51
CA GLU A 165 22.18 -6.88 -4.74
C GLU A 165 22.90 -5.64 -4.20
N ARG A 166 22.27 -4.46 -4.34
CA ARG A 166 22.80 -3.22 -3.80
C ARG A 166 22.70 -3.14 -2.28
N LEU A 167 21.55 -3.54 -1.73
CA LEU A 167 21.29 -3.52 -0.28
C LEU A 167 22.16 -4.51 0.51
N ARG A 168 22.65 -5.59 -0.10
CA ARG A 168 23.59 -6.53 0.52
C ARG A 168 24.96 -5.92 0.84
N LYS A 169 25.29 -4.78 0.26
CA LYS A 169 26.55 -4.07 0.48
C LYS A 169 26.52 -3.11 1.67
N LEU A 170 25.36 -2.98 2.32
CA LEU A 170 25.15 -2.14 3.52
C LEU A 170 25.88 -2.67 4.75
#